data_8b75c8dc55f4435c42958ddb64d98860
#
_entry.id   8b75c8dc55f4435c42958ddb64d98860
#
_cell.length_a   1.000
_cell.length_b   1.000
_cell.length_c   1.000
_cell.angle_alpha   90.00
_cell.angle_beta   90.00
_cell.angle_gamma   90.00
#
_symmetry.space_group_name_H-M   'P 1'
#
loop_
_entity.id
_entity.type
_entity.pdbx_description
1 polymer ?
#
loop_
_entity_poly.entity_id
_entity_poly.type
_entity_poly.pdbx_seq_one_letter_code
_entity_poly.pdbx_strand_id
1 'polypeptide(L)'
;MKLLLYSHYFFPSVGGVETVVLALAKGLAKRLSPGGSPRFEITLVTQTAAGEDRDFLLPFRVIRQPGSSQLRRLIREADVVHVAGAAIPPILWSLLAGTPVVVEHHGFQTICPTGQLFQEPQKVPCPGHFMAGNHGACLRCCRAAYSPLASFRLWLLTFVRRHLCKFVSVNIAPTAWLANLLRLSRIETVSHGLPPAPPLLRIARSHDVPSIVFVGRLVSTKGVRLLLEAARILKGRNRSFAIQIVGSGPERVSLEALAQEWQLSSHIRLPGRLPDADVTRLLENARAVVVPSLGGEVFGMVVAENMLRGLPIVASDLGAFAEVLGDAGQTFRTGDSADLAMQIERILDDPALSQRCASAAHQRVIDVFTEERMIDGHARIYERLHPA
;
A
#
# COMPACT_ATOMS: atom_id res chain seq x y z
N MET A 1 -18.58 -19.02 12.40
CA MET A 1 -18.96 -18.05 11.36
C MET A 1 -18.26 -18.37 10.06
N LYS A 2 -19.01 -18.50 8.96
CA LYS A 2 -18.48 -18.75 7.61
C LYS A 2 -18.13 -17.41 6.95
N LEU A 3 -16.84 -17.15 6.73
CA LEU A 3 -16.34 -15.91 6.15
C LEU A 3 -15.82 -16.16 4.74
N LEU A 4 -16.40 -15.47 3.74
CA LEU A 4 -15.90 -15.45 2.38
C LEU A 4 -15.01 -14.23 2.18
N LEU A 5 -13.70 -14.44 2.01
CA LEU A 5 -12.75 -13.38 1.64
C LEU A 5 -12.56 -13.37 0.13
N TYR A 6 -12.89 -12.28 -0.54
CA TYR A 6 -12.61 -12.10 -1.97
C TYR A 6 -11.45 -11.13 -2.16
N SER A 7 -10.39 -11.60 -2.83
CA SER A 7 -9.28 -10.75 -3.28
C SER A 7 -8.99 -11.01 -4.75
N HIS A 8 -9.02 -9.95 -5.58
CA HIS A 8 -8.74 -10.10 -7.01
C HIS A 8 -7.34 -10.67 -7.25
N TYR A 9 -6.35 -10.16 -6.51
CA TYR A 9 -4.97 -10.64 -6.51
C TYR A 9 -4.65 -11.35 -5.21
N PHE A 10 -3.93 -12.45 -5.30
CA PHE A 10 -3.49 -13.24 -4.14
C PHE A 10 -2.18 -13.95 -4.47
N PHE A 11 -1.53 -14.55 -3.47
CA PHE A 11 -0.34 -15.37 -3.64
C PHE A 11 -0.50 -16.39 -4.80
N PRO A 12 0.53 -16.61 -5.67
CA PRO A 12 1.94 -16.19 -5.58
C PRO A 12 2.23 -14.75 -6.03
N SER A 13 1.23 -13.97 -6.45
CA SER A 13 1.42 -12.55 -6.69
C SER A 13 1.84 -11.86 -5.39
N VAL A 14 2.84 -10.97 -5.46
CA VAL A 14 3.40 -10.26 -4.29
C VAL A 14 3.11 -8.77 -4.40
N GLY A 15 2.39 -8.25 -3.42
CA GLY A 15 2.05 -6.83 -3.30
C GLY A 15 1.45 -6.53 -1.93
N GLY A 16 1.20 -5.25 -1.64
CA GLY A 16 0.67 -4.83 -0.35
C GLY A 16 -0.70 -5.45 -0.02
N VAL A 17 -1.59 -5.53 -1.00
CA VAL A 17 -2.94 -6.11 -0.81
C VAL A 17 -2.85 -7.59 -0.49
N GLU A 18 -2.06 -8.34 -1.25
CA GLU A 18 -1.88 -9.78 -1.11
C GLU A 18 -1.29 -10.11 0.27
N THR A 19 -0.33 -9.32 0.72
CA THR A 19 0.30 -9.48 2.05
C THR A 19 -0.72 -9.24 3.16
N VAL A 20 -1.50 -8.17 3.10
CA VAL A 20 -2.53 -7.82 4.10
C VAL A 20 -3.63 -8.88 4.15
N VAL A 21 -4.16 -9.30 2.99
CA VAL A 21 -5.22 -10.32 2.91
C VAL A 21 -4.73 -11.67 3.45
N LEU A 22 -3.49 -12.06 3.14
CA LEU A 22 -2.90 -13.30 3.64
C LEU A 22 -2.73 -13.26 5.16
N ALA A 23 -2.21 -12.15 5.70
CA ALA A 23 -2.04 -11.95 7.14
C ALA A 23 -3.39 -11.98 7.87
N LEU A 24 -4.40 -11.27 7.34
CA LEU A 24 -5.75 -11.26 7.88
C LEU A 24 -6.37 -12.67 7.89
N ALA A 25 -6.33 -13.38 6.75
CA ALA A 25 -6.89 -14.72 6.64
C ALA A 25 -6.21 -15.71 7.59
N LYS A 26 -4.87 -15.69 7.66
CA LYS A 26 -4.10 -16.54 8.59
C LYS A 26 -4.40 -16.23 10.06
N GLY A 27 -4.50 -14.95 10.39
CA GLY A 27 -4.77 -14.51 11.75
C GLY A 27 -6.18 -14.88 12.21
N LEU A 28 -7.20 -14.67 11.37
CA LEU A 28 -8.58 -15.06 11.66
C LEU A 28 -8.75 -16.59 11.78
N ALA A 29 -8.06 -17.38 10.93
CA ALA A 29 -8.11 -18.84 10.98
C ALA A 29 -7.56 -19.42 12.30
N LYS A 30 -6.69 -18.70 13.00
CA LYS A 30 -6.14 -19.08 14.31
C LYS A 30 -7.06 -18.72 15.48
N ARG A 31 -8.10 -17.91 15.27
CA ARG A 31 -9.00 -17.51 16.34
C ARG A 31 -9.93 -18.67 16.72
N LEU A 32 -9.96 -18.99 18.00
CA LEU A 32 -10.82 -20.03 18.55
C LEU A 32 -11.98 -19.41 19.32
N SER A 33 -13.12 -20.10 19.31
CA SER A 33 -14.25 -19.83 20.20
C SER A 33 -13.92 -20.30 21.63
N PRO A 34 -14.67 -19.89 22.65
CA PRO A 34 -14.48 -20.36 24.03
C PRO A 34 -14.51 -21.89 24.17
N GLY A 35 -15.17 -22.61 23.24
CA GLY A 35 -15.23 -24.06 23.19
C GLY A 35 -14.08 -24.74 22.41
N GLY A 36 -13.04 -23.97 21.99
CA GLY A 36 -11.85 -24.50 21.28
C GLY A 36 -12.06 -24.81 19.80
N SER A 37 -13.24 -24.60 19.24
CA SER A 37 -13.50 -24.74 17.81
C SER A 37 -13.07 -23.47 17.04
N PRO A 38 -12.75 -23.55 15.74
CA PRO A 38 -12.45 -22.39 14.92
C PRO A 38 -13.61 -21.36 14.97
N ARG A 39 -13.27 -20.12 15.29
CA ARG A 39 -14.25 -19.01 15.35
C ARG A 39 -14.71 -18.58 13.96
N PHE A 40 -13.79 -18.67 12.97
CA PHE A 40 -14.02 -18.33 11.57
C PHE A 40 -13.67 -19.51 10.68
N GLU A 41 -14.63 -19.95 9.87
CA GLU A 41 -14.42 -20.88 8.76
C GLU A 41 -14.21 -20.05 7.49
N ILE A 42 -12.95 -19.99 7.02
CA ILE A 42 -12.56 -19.05 5.97
C ILE A 42 -12.52 -19.77 4.62
N THR A 43 -13.19 -19.18 3.63
CA THR A 43 -13.01 -19.49 2.21
C THR A 43 -12.47 -18.25 1.50
N LEU A 44 -11.25 -18.33 0.98
CA LEU A 44 -10.65 -17.26 0.17
C LEU A 44 -10.90 -17.51 -1.31
N VAL A 45 -11.42 -16.50 -2.01
CA VAL A 45 -11.68 -16.52 -3.44
C VAL A 45 -10.77 -15.53 -4.14
N THR A 46 -10.10 -15.93 -5.22
CA THR A 46 -9.22 -15.07 -5.99
C THR A 46 -9.32 -15.30 -7.50
N GLN A 47 -8.95 -14.25 -8.29
CA GLN A 47 -8.80 -14.35 -9.75
C GLN A 47 -7.34 -14.67 -10.16
N THR A 48 -6.41 -14.71 -9.22
CA THR A 48 -5.04 -15.16 -9.50
C THR A 48 -5.05 -16.65 -9.80
N ALA A 49 -4.50 -17.04 -10.95
CA ALA A 49 -4.31 -18.46 -11.30
C ALA A 49 -3.43 -19.18 -10.27
N ALA A 50 -3.54 -20.51 -10.19
CA ALA A 50 -2.65 -21.29 -9.36
C ALA A 50 -1.19 -21.10 -9.84
N GLY A 51 -0.30 -20.79 -8.90
CA GLY A 51 1.13 -21.02 -9.03
C GLY A 51 1.47 -22.43 -8.54
N GLU A 52 2.69 -22.67 -8.11
CA GLU A 52 3.06 -23.91 -7.42
C GLU A 52 2.02 -24.24 -6.35
N ASP A 53 1.54 -25.49 -6.31
CA ASP A 53 0.48 -25.96 -5.42
C ASP A 53 0.88 -25.85 -3.95
N ARG A 54 0.73 -24.68 -3.36
CA ARG A 54 1.00 -24.40 -1.94
C ARG A 54 -0.27 -24.04 -1.16
N ASP A 55 -1.45 -24.09 -1.80
CA ASP A 55 -2.72 -23.75 -1.15
C ASP A 55 -3.04 -24.73 -0.01
N PHE A 56 -2.57 -25.98 -0.09
CA PHE A 56 -2.73 -27.00 0.96
C PHE A 56 -1.96 -26.67 2.25
N LEU A 57 -0.98 -25.76 2.21
CA LEU A 57 -0.25 -25.30 3.40
C LEU A 57 -0.99 -24.19 4.16
N LEU A 58 -2.09 -23.67 3.60
CA LEU A 58 -2.87 -22.61 4.23
C LEU A 58 -3.92 -23.20 5.18
N PRO A 59 -4.17 -22.57 6.35
CA PRO A 59 -5.15 -23.03 7.33
C PRO A 59 -6.59 -22.67 6.94
N PHE A 60 -6.86 -22.44 5.65
CA PHE A 60 -8.18 -22.11 5.10
C PHE A 60 -8.28 -22.56 3.65
N ARG A 61 -9.51 -22.67 3.17
CA ARG A 61 -9.79 -23.08 1.78
C ARG A 61 -9.52 -21.93 0.81
N VAL A 62 -8.84 -22.21 -0.31
CA VAL A 62 -8.64 -21.26 -1.43
C VAL A 62 -9.37 -21.77 -2.67
N ILE A 63 -10.13 -20.88 -3.32
CA ILE A 63 -10.83 -21.14 -4.59
C ILE A 63 -10.33 -20.12 -5.60
N ARG A 64 -9.71 -20.62 -6.68
CA ARG A 64 -9.11 -19.80 -7.73
C ARG A 64 -10.02 -19.74 -8.95
N GLN A 65 -10.17 -18.54 -9.51
CA GLN A 65 -10.92 -18.26 -10.73
C GLN A 65 -12.32 -18.94 -10.79
N PRO A 66 -13.15 -18.78 -9.74
CA PRO A 66 -14.48 -19.37 -9.77
C PRO A 66 -15.33 -18.76 -10.88
N GLY A 67 -16.14 -19.58 -11.53
CA GLY A 67 -17.19 -19.11 -12.41
C GLY A 67 -18.28 -18.35 -11.67
N SER A 68 -19.09 -17.55 -12.38
CA SER A 68 -20.12 -16.71 -11.77
C SER A 68 -21.14 -17.49 -10.94
N SER A 69 -21.53 -18.70 -11.36
CA SER A 69 -22.46 -19.56 -10.62
C SER A 69 -21.86 -20.06 -9.30
N GLN A 70 -20.60 -20.46 -9.33
CA GLN A 70 -19.86 -20.90 -8.14
C GLN A 70 -19.70 -19.74 -7.15
N LEU A 71 -19.30 -18.55 -7.61
CA LEU A 71 -19.17 -17.37 -6.75
C LEU A 71 -20.50 -17.03 -6.07
N ARG A 72 -21.62 -17.02 -6.81
CA ARG A 72 -22.96 -16.76 -6.23
C ARG A 72 -23.36 -17.78 -5.18
N ARG A 73 -23.03 -19.07 -5.39
CA ARG A 73 -23.28 -20.11 -4.40
C ARG A 73 -22.48 -19.87 -3.13
N LEU A 74 -21.19 -19.63 -3.24
CA LEU A 74 -20.30 -19.35 -2.10
C LEU A 74 -20.76 -18.13 -1.29
N ILE A 75 -21.22 -17.07 -1.98
CA ILE A 75 -21.76 -15.87 -1.33
C ILE A 75 -23.02 -16.19 -0.51
N ARG A 76 -23.93 -17.03 -1.02
CA ARG A 76 -25.15 -17.42 -0.28
C ARG A 76 -24.87 -18.33 0.90
N GLU A 77 -23.79 -19.10 0.87
CA GLU A 77 -23.36 -20.01 1.93
C GLU A 77 -22.56 -19.30 3.03
N ALA A 78 -22.12 -18.06 2.79
CA ALA A 78 -21.34 -17.26 3.73
C ALA A 78 -22.23 -16.45 4.67
N ASP A 79 -21.83 -16.32 5.93
CA ASP A 79 -22.46 -15.45 6.92
C ASP A 79 -22.06 -13.99 6.69
N VAL A 80 -20.80 -13.75 6.27
CA VAL A 80 -20.26 -12.45 5.91
C VAL A 80 -19.34 -12.58 4.69
N VAL A 81 -19.42 -11.61 3.78
CA VAL A 81 -18.51 -11.49 2.64
C VAL A 81 -17.60 -10.30 2.84
N HIS A 82 -16.29 -10.50 2.81
CA HIS A 82 -15.29 -9.43 2.79
C HIS A 82 -14.67 -9.31 1.40
N VAL A 83 -14.67 -8.11 0.84
CA VAL A 83 -14.14 -7.83 -0.50
C VAL A 83 -12.93 -6.90 -0.37
N ALA A 84 -11.74 -7.43 -0.64
CA ALA A 84 -10.51 -6.65 -0.70
C ALA A 84 -10.43 -5.87 -2.02
N GLY A 85 -10.72 -4.58 -1.94
CA GLY A 85 -10.92 -3.68 -3.07
C GLY A 85 -12.36 -3.66 -3.58
N ALA A 86 -12.76 -2.60 -4.27
CA ALA A 86 -14.13 -2.39 -4.74
C ALA A 86 -14.45 -3.21 -6.02
N ALA A 87 -14.41 -4.54 -5.91
CA ALA A 87 -14.74 -5.47 -6.99
C ALA A 87 -16.26 -5.57 -7.18
N ILE A 88 -16.75 -5.24 -8.38
CA ILE A 88 -18.19 -5.16 -8.65
C ILE A 88 -18.92 -6.49 -8.48
N PRO A 89 -18.47 -7.63 -9.08
CA PRO A 89 -19.24 -8.86 -9.02
C PRO A 89 -19.53 -9.36 -7.60
N PRO A 90 -18.53 -9.51 -6.69
CA PRO A 90 -18.81 -9.99 -5.34
C PRO A 90 -19.69 -9.01 -4.55
N ILE A 91 -19.52 -7.69 -4.69
CA ILE A 91 -20.37 -6.69 -4.02
C ILE A 91 -21.83 -6.83 -4.51
N LEU A 92 -22.02 -6.82 -5.82
CA LEU A 92 -23.37 -6.88 -6.42
C LEU A 92 -24.09 -8.18 -6.01
N TRP A 93 -23.42 -9.34 -6.09
CA TRP A 93 -24.03 -10.60 -5.75
C TRP A 93 -24.33 -10.73 -4.24
N SER A 94 -23.51 -10.15 -3.37
CA SER A 94 -23.79 -10.11 -1.92
C SER A 94 -25.02 -9.24 -1.62
N LEU A 95 -25.12 -8.05 -2.23
CA LEU A 95 -26.29 -7.18 -2.07
C LEU A 95 -27.57 -7.84 -2.57
N LEU A 96 -27.53 -8.54 -3.73
CA LEU A 96 -28.69 -9.27 -4.25
C LEU A 96 -29.06 -10.51 -3.43
N ALA A 97 -28.10 -11.14 -2.78
CA ALA A 97 -28.34 -12.29 -1.90
C ALA A 97 -28.79 -11.90 -0.49
N GLY A 98 -28.70 -10.61 -0.12
CA GLY A 98 -28.93 -10.16 1.25
C GLY A 98 -27.82 -10.54 2.24
N THR A 99 -26.68 -11.05 1.74
CA THR A 99 -25.54 -11.43 2.58
C THR A 99 -24.77 -10.18 3.01
N PRO A 100 -24.51 -9.98 4.31
CA PRO A 100 -23.69 -8.85 4.79
C PRO A 100 -22.35 -8.76 4.07
N VAL A 101 -22.03 -7.57 3.53
CA VAL A 101 -20.81 -7.36 2.75
C VAL A 101 -19.98 -6.20 3.30
N VAL A 102 -18.71 -6.48 3.52
CA VAL A 102 -17.67 -5.53 3.93
C VAL A 102 -16.76 -5.27 2.73
N VAL A 103 -16.47 -4.01 2.43
CA VAL A 103 -15.53 -3.63 1.37
C VAL A 103 -14.34 -2.90 1.98
N GLU A 104 -13.15 -3.49 1.90
CA GLU A 104 -11.90 -2.85 2.31
C GLU A 104 -11.26 -2.15 1.12
N HIS A 105 -10.98 -0.85 1.27
CA HIS A 105 -10.47 0.00 0.20
C HIS A 105 -8.93 -0.02 0.15
N HIS A 106 -8.36 -0.81 -0.77
CA HIS A 106 -6.92 -0.88 -1.04
C HIS A 106 -6.45 0.04 -2.18
N GLY A 107 -7.27 1.01 -2.56
CA GLY A 107 -6.99 1.99 -3.62
C GLY A 107 -8.15 2.95 -3.85
N PHE A 108 -8.04 3.77 -4.86
CA PHE A 108 -8.95 4.88 -5.11
C PHE A 108 -10.05 4.59 -6.16
N GLN A 109 -10.35 3.32 -6.44
CA GLN A 109 -11.24 2.92 -7.56
C GLN A 109 -12.68 3.43 -7.45
N THR A 110 -13.10 3.91 -6.29
CA THR A 110 -14.42 4.52 -6.06
C THR A 110 -14.44 6.05 -6.28
N ILE A 111 -13.27 6.67 -6.43
CA ILE A 111 -13.12 8.13 -6.62
C ILE A 111 -12.12 8.49 -7.72
N CYS A 112 -11.48 7.51 -8.35
CA CYS A 112 -10.52 7.70 -9.43
C CYS A 112 -10.60 6.54 -10.43
N PRO A 113 -10.85 6.79 -11.72
CA PRO A 113 -10.98 5.73 -12.73
C PRO A 113 -9.73 4.84 -12.86
N THR A 114 -8.52 5.40 -12.76
CA THR A 114 -7.28 4.63 -12.78
C THR A 114 -6.95 3.99 -11.43
N GLY A 115 -7.64 4.41 -10.36
CA GLY A 115 -7.40 3.92 -9.00
C GLY A 115 -6.11 4.42 -8.34
N GLN A 116 -5.38 5.36 -8.97
CA GLN A 116 -4.06 5.82 -8.52
C GLN A 116 -4.07 7.21 -7.85
N LEU A 117 -5.15 7.97 -8.03
CA LEU A 117 -5.23 9.39 -7.62
C LEU A 117 -4.01 10.21 -8.12
N PHE A 118 -3.60 9.93 -9.35
CA PHE A 118 -2.41 10.48 -10.00
C PHE A 118 -2.73 10.86 -11.44
N GLN A 119 -2.18 11.96 -11.93
CA GLN A 119 -2.35 12.45 -13.30
C GLN A 119 -1.22 11.94 -14.18
N GLU A 120 -1.47 10.91 -14.97
CA GLU A 120 -0.45 10.29 -15.84
C GLU A 120 0.20 11.26 -16.85
N PRO A 121 -0.57 12.13 -17.55
CA PRO A 121 0.06 13.02 -18.53
C PRO A 121 1.07 13.99 -17.90
N GLN A 122 0.76 14.55 -16.73
CA GLN A 122 1.57 15.55 -16.05
C GLN A 122 2.55 14.97 -15.04
N LYS A 123 2.41 13.70 -14.68
CA LYS A 123 3.20 13.03 -13.64
C LYS A 123 3.12 13.72 -12.27
N VAL A 124 1.93 14.16 -11.89
CA VAL A 124 1.66 14.87 -10.62
C VAL A 124 0.49 14.25 -9.85
N PRO A 125 0.37 14.49 -8.53
CA PRO A 125 -0.80 14.11 -7.75
C PRO A 125 -2.10 14.65 -8.34
N CYS A 126 -3.17 13.85 -8.31
CA CYS A 126 -4.47 14.30 -8.79
C CYS A 126 -5.20 15.08 -7.68
N PRO A 127 -5.73 16.29 -7.95
CA PRO A 127 -6.46 17.07 -6.95
C PRO A 127 -7.88 16.55 -6.69
N GLY A 128 -8.22 15.34 -7.17
CA GLY A 128 -9.54 14.75 -6.96
C GLY A 128 -10.56 15.13 -8.05
N HIS A 129 -10.14 15.21 -9.29
CA HIS A 129 -10.99 15.62 -10.43
C HIS A 129 -12.34 14.89 -10.51
N PHE A 130 -12.37 13.58 -10.24
CA PHE A 130 -13.62 12.82 -10.28
C PHE A 130 -14.63 13.33 -9.26
N MET A 131 -14.21 13.57 -8.03
CA MET A 131 -15.06 14.06 -6.94
C MET A 131 -15.46 15.53 -7.12
N ALA A 132 -14.64 16.29 -7.83
CA ALA A 132 -14.92 17.68 -8.20
C ALA A 132 -15.81 17.82 -9.46
N GLY A 133 -16.26 16.69 -10.07
CA GLY A 133 -17.08 16.71 -11.28
C GLY A 133 -16.31 17.00 -12.58
N ASN A 134 -14.97 17.13 -12.51
CA ASN A 134 -14.13 17.39 -13.69
C ASN A 134 -13.82 16.09 -14.47
N HIS A 135 -14.90 15.48 -15.00
CA HIS A 135 -14.81 14.17 -15.67
C HIS A 135 -14.02 14.20 -16.98
N GLY A 136 -13.98 15.36 -17.66
CA GLY A 136 -13.15 15.55 -18.85
C GLY A 136 -11.65 15.39 -18.54
N ALA A 137 -11.19 15.88 -17.39
CA ALA A 137 -9.82 15.66 -16.93
C ALA A 137 -9.55 14.19 -16.61
N CYS A 138 -10.51 13.48 -16.00
CA CYS A 138 -10.41 12.06 -15.74
C CYS A 138 -10.28 11.24 -17.04
N LEU A 139 -11.08 11.52 -18.04
CA LEU A 139 -11.01 10.83 -19.34
C LEU A 139 -9.69 11.11 -20.07
N ARG A 140 -9.18 12.35 -20.05
CA ARG A 140 -7.85 12.68 -20.59
C ARG A 140 -6.75 11.92 -19.86
N CYS A 141 -6.80 11.87 -18.52
CA CYS A 141 -5.87 11.11 -17.71
C CYS A 141 -5.87 9.62 -18.06
N CYS A 142 -7.04 9.00 -18.16
CA CYS A 142 -7.16 7.59 -18.54
C CYS A 142 -6.60 7.31 -19.95
N ARG A 143 -6.84 8.21 -20.91
CA ARG A 143 -6.35 8.06 -22.31
C ARG A 143 -4.83 8.07 -22.44
N ALA A 144 -4.11 8.55 -21.46
CA ALA A 144 -2.66 8.47 -21.44
C ALA A 144 -2.13 7.03 -21.31
N ALA A 145 -2.93 6.12 -20.74
CA ALA A 145 -2.54 4.74 -20.49
C ALA A 145 -3.47 3.69 -21.15
N TYR A 146 -4.68 4.10 -21.58
CA TYR A 146 -5.72 3.18 -22.06
C TYR A 146 -6.37 3.69 -23.36
N SER A 147 -6.91 2.77 -24.15
CA SER A 147 -7.71 3.11 -25.34
C SER A 147 -8.96 3.95 -24.95
N PRO A 148 -9.56 4.72 -25.89
CA PRO A 148 -10.73 5.53 -25.61
C PRO A 148 -11.90 4.75 -24.99
N LEU A 149 -12.19 3.54 -25.51
CA LEU A 149 -13.25 2.68 -25.00
C LEU A 149 -12.95 2.18 -23.58
N ALA A 150 -11.73 1.75 -23.33
CA ALA A 150 -11.28 1.32 -22.00
C ALA A 150 -11.32 2.48 -20.99
N SER A 151 -10.93 3.69 -21.40
CA SER A 151 -10.99 4.90 -20.58
C SER A 151 -12.42 5.25 -20.19
N PHE A 152 -13.36 5.21 -21.15
CA PHE A 152 -14.78 5.44 -20.88
C PHE A 152 -15.35 4.37 -19.95
N ARG A 153 -15.02 3.09 -20.18
CA ARG A 153 -15.43 1.98 -19.31
C ARG A 153 -14.91 2.15 -17.88
N LEU A 154 -13.64 2.49 -17.69
CA LEU A 154 -13.05 2.71 -16.36
C LEU A 154 -13.75 3.87 -15.64
N TRP A 155 -14.01 4.98 -16.34
CA TRP A 155 -14.74 6.12 -15.83
C TRP A 155 -16.16 5.73 -15.38
N LEU A 156 -16.93 5.03 -16.23
CA LEU A 156 -18.27 4.56 -15.90
C LEU A 156 -18.27 3.59 -14.70
N LEU A 157 -17.34 2.64 -14.67
CA LEU A 157 -17.22 1.68 -13.58
C LEU A 157 -16.89 2.34 -12.24
N THR A 158 -16.28 3.52 -12.23
CA THR A 158 -16.04 4.28 -10.99
C THR A 158 -17.35 4.71 -10.34
N PHE A 159 -18.33 5.18 -11.13
CA PHE A 159 -19.68 5.49 -10.62
C PHE A 159 -20.37 4.25 -10.08
N VAL A 160 -20.31 3.13 -10.82
CA VAL A 160 -20.92 1.87 -10.39
C VAL A 160 -20.32 1.40 -9.07
N ARG A 161 -18.98 1.35 -8.94
CA ARG A 161 -18.30 0.98 -7.69
C ARG A 161 -18.72 1.89 -6.54
N ARG A 162 -18.66 3.21 -6.77
CA ARG A 162 -19.04 4.19 -5.76
C ARG A 162 -20.49 4.04 -5.33
N HIS A 163 -21.40 3.79 -6.27
CA HIS A 163 -22.83 3.59 -5.98
C HIS A 163 -23.04 2.32 -5.15
N LEU A 164 -22.47 1.19 -5.56
CA LEU A 164 -22.58 -0.07 -4.81
C LEU A 164 -22.02 0.06 -3.39
N CYS A 165 -20.87 0.73 -3.22
CA CYS A 165 -20.26 0.93 -1.90
C CYS A 165 -21.09 1.80 -0.95
N LYS A 166 -22.14 2.50 -1.41
CA LYS A 166 -23.10 3.19 -0.52
C LYS A 166 -24.05 2.22 0.20
N PHE A 167 -24.27 1.04 -0.36
CA PHE A 167 -25.24 0.04 0.12
C PHE A 167 -24.61 -1.12 0.89
N VAL A 168 -23.28 -1.23 0.89
CA VAL A 168 -22.59 -2.29 1.66
C VAL A 168 -22.79 -2.11 3.15
N SER A 169 -22.65 -3.19 3.91
CA SER A 169 -22.82 -3.17 5.36
C SER A 169 -21.79 -2.30 6.05
N VAL A 170 -20.52 -2.42 5.65
CA VAL A 170 -19.40 -1.58 6.14
C VAL A 170 -18.38 -1.36 5.02
N ASN A 171 -17.89 -0.13 4.91
CA ASN A 171 -16.67 0.20 4.17
C ASN A 171 -15.52 0.28 5.16
N ILE A 172 -14.36 -0.28 4.83
CA ILE A 172 -13.13 -0.17 5.64
C ILE A 172 -12.10 0.65 4.85
N ALA A 173 -11.48 1.61 5.52
CA ALA A 173 -10.32 2.33 5.03
C ALA A 173 -9.11 2.09 5.96
N PRO A 174 -7.88 1.85 5.45
CA PRO A 174 -6.71 1.60 6.27
C PRO A 174 -6.19 2.87 7.00
N THR A 175 -6.67 4.06 6.61
CA THR A 175 -6.34 5.34 7.21
C THR A 175 -7.58 6.22 7.33
N ALA A 176 -7.62 7.07 8.34
CA ALA A 176 -8.68 8.08 8.50
C ALA A 176 -8.63 9.11 7.36
N TRP A 177 -7.44 9.42 6.86
CA TRP A 177 -7.28 10.25 5.67
C TRP A 177 -8.03 9.68 4.47
N LEU A 178 -7.86 8.38 4.18
CA LEU A 178 -8.59 7.74 3.07
C LEU A 178 -10.09 7.71 3.34
N ALA A 179 -10.52 7.40 4.57
CA ALA A 179 -11.93 7.41 4.94
C ALA A 179 -12.58 8.77 4.65
N ASN A 180 -11.93 9.86 5.05
CA ASN A 180 -12.37 11.23 4.79
C ASN A 180 -12.40 11.56 3.28
N LEU A 181 -11.42 11.06 2.52
CA LEU A 181 -11.33 11.29 1.08
C LEU A 181 -12.44 10.56 0.31
N LEU A 182 -12.76 9.33 0.69
CA LEU A 182 -13.77 8.49 0.04
C LEU A 182 -15.18 9.04 0.21
N ARG A 183 -15.50 9.66 1.35
CA ARG A 183 -16.83 10.22 1.66
C ARG A 183 -17.96 9.21 1.39
N LEU A 184 -17.77 7.99 1.89
CA LEU A 184 -18.77 6.92 1.83
C LEU A 184 -19.51 6.82 3.17
N SER A 185 -20.75 6.33 3.13
CA SER A 185 -21.50 5.98 4.34
C SER A 185 -20.93 4.72 4.98
N ARG A 186 -21.16 4.54 6.27
CA ARG A 186 -20.76 3.34 7.04
C ARG A 186 -19.28 3.00 6.83
N ILE A 187 -18.41 4.01 6.87
CA ILE A 187 -16.97 3.83 6.74
C ILE A 187 -16.32 3.78 8.12
N GLU A 188 -15.46 2.79 8.31
CA GLU A 188 -14.68 2.58 9.53
C GLU A 188 -13.20 2.51 9.18
N THR A 189 -12.35 2.88 10.11
CA THR A 189 -10.91 2.81 9.92
C THR A 189 -10.35 1.59 10.64
N VAL A 190 -9.73 0.70 9.88
CA VAL A 190 -8.94 -0.42 10.41
C VAL A 190 -7.60 -0.41 9.69
N SER A 191 -6.55 -0.03 10.40
CA SER A 191 -5.21 0.09 9.82
C SER A 191 -4.65 -1.29 9.44
N HIS A 192 -3.86 -1.32 8.35
CA HIS A 192 -3.10 -2.51 8.01
C HIS A 192 -2.11 -2.85 9.12
N GLY A 193 -1.95 -4.13 9.39
CA GLY A 193 -1.03 -4.65 10.41
C GLY A 193 0.26 -5.18 9.82
N LEU A 194 1.32 -5.06 10.60
CA LEU A 194 2.62 -5.67 10.31
C LEU A 194 2.89 -6.84 11.24
N PRO A 195 3.65 -7.85 10.78
CA PRO A 195 4.04 -8.98 11.61
C PRO A 195 4.84 -8.53 12.85
N PRO A 196 5.01 -9.39 13.85
CA PRO A 196 5.87 -9.10 14.99
C PRO A 196 7.23 -8.56 14.55
N ALA A 197 7.71 -7.55 15.28
CA ALA A 197 8.93 -6.85 14.93
C ALA A 197 10.13 -7.81 14.81
N PRO A 198 10.87 -7.78 13.69
CA PRO A 198 12.19 -8.38 13.66
C PRO A 198 13.10 -7.65 14.65
N PRO A 199 14.24 -8.26 15.04
CA PRO A 199 15.24 -7.51 15.81
C PRO A 199 15.55 -6.18 15.13
N LEU A 200 15.65 -5.10 15.93
CA LEU A 200 16.03 -3.79 15.41
C LEU A 200 17.30 -3.89 14.60
N LEU A 201 17.32 -3.32 13.42
CA LEU A 201 18.55 -3.24 12.63
C LEU A 201 19.57 -2.40 13.41
N ARG A 202 20.77 -2.95 13.60
CA ARG A 202 21.89 -2.17 14.11
C ARG A 202 22.42 -1.32 12.95
N ILE A 203 22.03 -0.04 12.92
CA ILE A 203 22.56 0.89 11.94
C ILE A 203 24.07 0.97 12.14
N ALA A 204 24.84 0.38 11.22
CA ALA A 204 26.29 0.47 11.24
C ALA A 204 26.69 1.93 10.95
N ARG A 205 27.29 2.58 11.94
CA ARG A 205 27.72 4.00 11.84
C ARG A 205 29.02 4.21 11.07
N SER A 206 29.55 3.18 10.38
CA SER A 206 30.98 3.10 9.99
C SER A 206 31.28 3.42 8.52
N HIS A 207 30.36 3.98 7.76
CA HIS A 207 30.66 4.35 6.37
C HIS A 207 30.92 5.86 6.26
N ASP A 208 32.06 6.25 5.68
CA ASP A 208 32.42 7.65 5.41
C ASP A 208 31.41 8.36 4.49
N VAL A 209 30.70 7.59 3.66
CA VAL A 209 29.67 8.07 2.75
C VAL A 209 28.29 7.58 3.22
N PRO A 210 27.39 8.50 3.64
CA PRO A 210 26.03 8.14 4.08
C PRO A 210 25.25 7.46 2.97
N SER A 211 24.63 6.31 3.26
CA SER A 211 23.78 5.55 2.34
C SER A 211 22.30 5.92 2.52
N ILE A 212 21.64 6.25 1.43
CA ILE A 212 20.20 6.52 1.32
C ILE A 212 19.60 5.37 0.51
N VAL A 213 18.49 4.81 0.98
CA VAL A 213 17.87 3.66 0.31
C VAL A 213 16.44 3.98 -0.11
N PHE A 214 16.11 3.62 -1.33
CA PHE A 214 14.75 3.51 -1.85
C PHE A 214 14.46 2.05 -2.17
N VAL A 215 13.30 1.54 -1.76
CA VAL A 215 12.82 0.20 -2.13
C VAL A 215 11.42 0.31 -2.70
N GLY A 216 11.21 -0.16 -3.92
CA GLY A 216 9.88 -0.13 -4.53
C GLY A 216 9.85 -0.37 -6.03
N ARG A 217 8.65 -0.38 -6.60
CA ARG A 217 8.47 -0.45 -8.05
C ARG A 217 8.93 0.85 -8.72
N LEU A 218 9.61 0.71 -9.86
CA LEU A 218 10.06 1.88 -10.64
C LEU A 218 8.93 2.31 -11.61
N VAL A 219 7.93 3.00 -11.04
CA VAL A 219 6.78 3.57 -11.74
C VAL A 219 6.59 5.02 -11.32
N SER A 220 5.95 5.84 -12.16
CA SER A 220 5.82 7.29 -11.96
C SER A 220 5.24 7.68 -10.61
N THR A 221 4.26 6.92 -10.11
CA THR A 221 3.63 7.18 -8.81
C THR A 221 4.58 7.04 -7.62
N LYS A 222 5.71 6.33 -7.77
CA LYS A 222 6.71 6.15 -6.72
C LYS A 222 7.77 7.26 -6.65
N GLY A 223 7.77 8.19 -7.63
CA GLY A 223 8.52 9.43 -7.56
C GLY A 223 10.04 9.28 -7.57
N VAL A 224 10.59 8.18 -8.12
CA VAL A 224 12.05 7.97 -8.14
C VAL A 224 12.79 9.07 -8.90
N ARG A 225 12.17 9.64 -9.94
CA ARG A 225 12.71 10.81 -10.64
C ARG A 225 12.93 11.99 -9.69
N LEU A 226 11.98 12.24 -8.77
CA LEU A 226 12.11 13.31 -7.77
C LEU A 226 13.33 13.09 -6.85
N LEU A 227 13.62 11.81 -6.51
CA LEU A 227 14.82 11.46 -5.75
C LEU A 227 16.12 11.76 -6.54
N LEU A 228 16.12 11.53 -7.86
CA LEU A 228 17.26 11.91 -8.71
C LEU A 228 17.43 13.43 -8.77
N GLU A 229 16.36 14.20 -8.85
CA GLU A 229 16.37 15.66 -8.80
C GLU A 229 16.94 16.17 -7.47
N ALA A 230 16.50 15.59 -6.35
CA ALA A 230 17.05 15.88 -5.03
C ALA A 230 18.56 15.53 -4.94
N ALA A 231 18.95 14.39 -5.50
CA ALA A 231 20.37 13.99 -5.58
C ALA A 231 21.23 15.00 -6.36
N ARG A 232 20.67 15.55 -7.45
CA ARG A 232 21.36 16.63 -8.21
C ARG A 232 21.57 17.89 -7.37
N ILE A 233 20.59 18.25 -6.55
CA ILE A 233 20.69 19.39 -5.61
C ILE A 233 21.77 19.11 -4.55
N LEU A 234 21.75 17.92 -3.93
CA LEU A 234 22.74 17.52 -2.93
C LEU A 234 24.16 17.53 -3.51
N LYS A 235 24.36 17.01 -4.72
CA LYS A 235 25.65 17.07 -5.44
C LYS A 235 26.08 18.52 -5.69
N GLY A 236 25.16 19.38 -6.14
CA GLY A 236 25.45 20.82 -6.35
C GLY A 236 25.87 21.56 -5.07
N ARG A 237 25.47 21.02 -3.90
CA ARG A 237 25.90 21.51 -2.58
C ARG A 237 27.17 20.83 -2.06
N ASN A 238 27.85 20.04 -2.91
CA ASN A 238 29.05 19.27 -2.56
C ASN A 238 28.84 18.30 -1.37
N ARG A 239 27.64 17.72 -1.23
CA ARG A 239 27.35 16.75 -0.18
C ARG A 239 27.90 15.37 -0.55
N SER A 240 28.45 14.66 0.45
CA SER A 240 28.84 13.27 0.32
C SER A 240 27.64 12.38 0.61
N PHE A 241 27.21 11.54 -0.33
CA PHE A 241 26.11 10.59 -0.19
C PHE A 241 26.16 9.48 -1.24
N ALA A 242 25.51 8.36 -0.96
CA ALA A 242 25.24 7.29 -1.92
C ALA A 242 23.76 6.92 -1.87
N ILE A 243 23.13 6.73 -3.01
CA ILE A 243 21.72 6.32 -3.10
C ILE A 243 21.63 4.93 -3.74
N GLN A 244 20.94 4.01 -3.07
CA GLN A 244 20.61 2.68 -3.56
C GLN A 244 19.13 2.65 -3.93
N ILE A 245 18.81 2.47 -5.22
CA ILE A 245 17.44 2.40 -5.74
C ILE A 245 17.13 0.95 -6.08
N VAL A 246 16.51 0.26 -5.12
CA VAL A 246 16.19 -1.17 -5.22
C VAL A 246 14.79 -1.36 -5.78
N GLY A 247 14.69 -2.12 -6.86
CA GLY A 247 13.42 -2.45 -7.49
C GLY A 247 13.48 -2.58 -9.00
N SER A 248 12.33 -2.82 -9.59
CA SER A 248 12.17 -2.92 -11.05
C SER A 248 10.90 -2.22 -11.52
N GLY A 249 10.84 -1.86 -12.77
CA GLY A 249 9.66 -1.23 -13.39
C GLY A 249 9.99 -0.54 -14.70
N PRO A 250 8.95 -0.06 -15.40
CA PRO A 250 9.08 0.53 -16.74
C PRO A 250 9.96 1.79 -16.78
N GLU A 251 10.11 2.50 -15.66
CA GLU A 251 10.93 3.74 -15.62
C GLU A 251 12.43 3.47 -15.46
N ARG A 252 12.88 2.22 -15.28
CA ARG A 252 14.30 1.90 -15.04
C ARG A 252 15.23 2.54 -16.07
N VAL A 253 14.98 2.30 -17.35
CA VAL A 253 15.84 2.78 -18.44
C VAL A 253 15.92 4.31 -18.46
N SER A 254 14.79 4.99 -18.28
CA SER A 254 14.76 6.45 -18.23
C SER A 254 15.46 7.03 -16.99
N LEU A 255 15.38 6.35 -15.85
CA LEU A 255 16.06 6.76 -14.62
C LEU A 255 17.57 6.56 -14.73
N GLU A 256 18.05 5.47 -15.33
CA GLU A 256 19.48 5.24 -15.61
C GLU A 256 20.03 6.29 -16.57
N ALA A 257 19.29 6.62 -17.64
CA ALA A 257 19.68 7.68 -18.58
C ALA A 257 19.77 9.06 -17.90
N LEU A 258 18.80 9.43 -17.05
CA LEU A 258 18.81 10.67 -16.28
C LEU A 258 19.99 10.72 -15.29
N ALA A 259 20.30 9.60 -14.63
CA ALA A 259 21.43 9.54 -13.71
C ALA A 259 22.76 9.77 -14.44
N GLN A 260 22.91 9.28 -15.67
CA GLN A 260 24.08 9.52 -16.52
C GLN A 260 24.12 10.99 -16.99
N GLU A 261 23.03 11.49 -17.56
CA GLU A 261 22.91 12.89 -18.05
C GLU A 261 23.28 13.91 -16.95
N TRP A 262 22.79 13.66 -15.72
CA TRP A 262 23.07 14.56 -14.59
C TRP A 262 24.37 14.22 -13.85
N GLN A 263 25.19 13.31 -14.43
CA GLN A 263 26.46 12.89 -13.85
C GLN A 263 26.35 12.40 -12.40
N LEU A 264 25.32 11.63 -12.11
CA LEU A 264 25.04 11.05 -10.79
C LEU A 264 25.52 9.60 -10.65
N SER A 265 26.16 9.03 -11.66
CA SER A 265 26.55 7.60 -11.69
C SER A 265 27.50 7.17 -10.56
N SER A 266 28.28 8.11 -9.99
CA SER A 266 29.12 7.87 -8.83
C SER A 266 28.35 7.88 -7.50
N HIS A 267 27.14 8.46 -7.47
CA HIS A 267 26.32 8.61 -6.28
C HIS A 267 25.12 7.66 -6.24
N ILE A 268 24.67 7.16 -7.40
CA ILE A 268 23.44 6.38 -7.52
C ILE A 268 23.72 5.02 -8.09
N ARG A 269 23.14 3.98 -7.47
CA ARG A 269 23.12 2.61 -7.97
C ARG A 269 21.70 2.11 -8.12
N LEU A 270 21.41 1.44 -9.25
CA LEU A 270 20.13 0.78 -9.53
C LEU A 270 20.38 -0.74 -9.67
N PRO A 271 20.57 -1.47 -8.57
CA PRO A 271 20.91 -2.90 -8.62
C PRO A 271 19.78 -3.78 -9.20
N GLY A 272 18.58 -3.19 -9.38
CA GLY A 272 17.41 -3.95 -9.80
C GLY A 272 16.67 -4.56 -8.61
N ARG A 273 15.93 -5.63 -8.85
CA ARG A 273 15.27 -6.39 -7.80
C ARG A 273 16.31 -7.27 -7.08
N LEU A 274 16.32 -7.19 -5.77
CA LEU A 274 17.22 -7.97 -4.91
C LEU A 274 16.44 -8.97 -4.06
N PRO A 275 17.05 -10.07 -3.64
CA PRO A 275 16.52 -10.95 -2.60
C PRO A 275 16.36 -10.22 -1.27
N ASP A 276 15.41 -10.65 -0.43
CA ASP A 276 15.09 -9.99 0.85
C ASP A 276 16.30 -9.87 1.79
N ALA A 277 17.20 -10.87 1.80
CA ALA A 277 18.43 -10.84 2.60
C ALA A 277 19.38 -9.71 2.16
N ASP A 278 19.48 -9.44 0.85
CA ASP A 278 20.33 -8.38 0.32
C ASP A 278 19.70 -7.01 0.55
N VAL A 279 18.35 -6.89 0.43
CA VAL A 279 17.62 -5.69 0.83
C VAL A 279 17.86 -5.38 2.30
N THR A 280 17.77 -6.39 3.18
CA THR A 280 18.02 -6.24 4.62
C THR A 280 19.44 -5.72 4.88
N ARG A 281 20.46 -6.29 4.22
CA ARG A 281 21.85 -5.83 4.33
C ARG A 281 22.05 -4.37 3.90
N LEU A 282 21.37 -3.94 2.83
CA LEU A 282 21.40 -2.54 2.39
C LEU A 282 20.76 -1.62 3.43
N LEU A 283 19.64 -2.05 4.01
CA LEU A 283 18.91 -1.28 5.02
C LEU A 283 19.69 -1.17 6.35
N GLU A 284 20.45 -2.20 6.75
CA GLU A 284 21.35 -2.17 7.93
C GLU A 284 22.40 -1.05 7.84
N ASN A 285 22.79 -0.68 6.63
CA ASN A 285 23.77 0.37 6.35
C ASN A 285 23.11 1.71 5.94
N ALA A 286 21.78 1.79 5.94
CA ALA A 286 21.07 2.99 5.52
C ALA A 286 21.07 4.06 6.62
N ARG A 287 21.41 5.28 6.25
CA ARG A 287 21.26 6.49 7.10
C ARG A 287 19.84 7.05 7.00
N ALA A 288 19.17 6.81 5.90
CA ALA A 288 17.76 7.16 5.68
C ALA A 288 17.13 6.24 4.64
N VAL A 289 15.84 5.99 4.81
CA VAL A 289 14.97 5.44 3.77
C VAL A 289 14.12 6.57 3.20
N VAL A 290 14.11 6.71 1.88
CA VAL A 290 13.35 7.76 1.19
C VAL A 290 12.16 7.13 0.46
N VAL A 291 10.97 7.69 0.69
CA VAL A 291 9.72 7.22 0.06
C VAL A 291 9.05 8.41 -0.66
N PRO A 292 9.50 8.75 -1.88
CA PRO A 292 9.11 9.98 -2.57
C PRO A 292 7.85 9.82 -3.43
N SER A 293 6.90 8.96 -3.02
CA SER A 293 5.70 8.67 -3.81
C SER A 293 4.90 9.94 -4.12
N LEU A 294 4.33 9.98 -5.33
CA LEU A 294 3.49 11.07 -5.84
C LEU A 294 2.00 10.71 -5.87
N GLY A 295 1.65 9.45 -5.60
CA GLY A 295 0.27 8.96 -5.60
C GLY A 295 0.17 7.45 -5.42
N GLY A 296 -1.05 6.93 -5.47
CA GLY A 296 -1.31 5.48 -5.39
C GLY A 296 -1.21 4.87 -3.99
N GLU A 297 -1.07 5.67 -2.94
CA GLU A 297 -0.86 5.20 -1.58
C GLU A 297 -2.10 5.40 -0.71
N VAL A 298 -2.58 4.33 -0.10
CA VAL A 298 -3.74 4.36 0.82
C VAL A 298 -3.34 4.12 2.27
N PHE A 299 -2.16 3.56 2.49
CA PHE A 299 -1.56 3.32 3.81
C PHE A 299 -0.04 3.60 3.77
N GLY A 300 0.69 2.93 2.86
CA GLY A 300 2.13 3.05 2.78
C GLY A 300 2.86 1.93 3.52
N MET A 301 2.60 0.68 3.13
CA MET A 301 3.26 -0.49 3.73
C MET A 301 4.77 -0.33 3.81
N VAL A 302 5.41 0.20 2.75
CA VAL A 302 6.86 0.41 2.72
C VAL A 302 7.33 1.39 3.79
N VAL A 303 6.55 2.41 4.13
CA VAL A 303 6.84 3.34 5.24
C VAL A 303 6.76 2.56 6.55
N ALA A 304 5.65 1.90 6.82
CA ALA A 304 5.42 1.17 8.06
C ALA A 304 6.43 0.02 8.27
N GLU A 305 6.78 -0.73 7.22
CA GLU A 305 7.81 -1.79 7.28
C GLU A 305 9.19 -1.26 7.66
N ASN A 306 9.59 -0.09 7.15
CA ASN A 306 10.87 0.50 7.50
C ASN A 306 10.84 1.21 8.86
N MET A 307 9.70 1.75 9.28
CA MET A 307 9.45 2.19 10.65
C MET A 307 9.63 1.04 11.64
N LEU A 308 9.05 -0.14 11.33
CA LEU A 308 9.19 -1.35 12.16
C LEU A 308 10.64 -1.78 12.33
N ARG A 309 11.49 -1.59 11.32
CA ARG A 309 12.93 -1.87 11.38
C ARG A 309 13.73 -0.83 12.18
N GLY A 310 13.11 0.26 12.61
CA GLY A 310 13.77 1.35 13.32
C GLY A 310 14.67 2.19 12.41
N LEU A 311 14.25 2.42 11.17
CA LEU A 311 15.02 3.23 10.21
C LEU A 311 14.48 4.66 10.16
N PRO A 312 15.35 5.67 10.03
CA PRO A 312 14.93 7.05 9.78
C PRO A 312 14.25 7.15 8.41
N ILE A 313 13.06 7.75 8.37
CA ILE A 313 12.23 7.86 7.16
C ILE A 313 12.16 9.31 6.72
N VAL A 314 12.33 9.53 5.40
CA VAL A 314 11.95 10.75 4.70
C VAL A 314 10.90 10.41 3.66
N ALA A 315 9.66 10.83 3.86
CA ALA A 315 8.53 10.51 2.99
C ALA A 315 7.84 11.76 2.46
N SER A 316 7.15 11.64 1.32
CA SER A 316 6.26 12.71 0.86
C SER A 316 5.10 12.92 1.84
N ASP A 317 4.55 14.12 1.91
CA ASP A 317 3.42 14.50 2.78
C ASP A 317 2.06 14.01 2.24
N LEU A 318 2.05 12.94 1.41
CA LEU A 318 0.81 12.25 1.05
C LEU A 318 0.04 11.89 2.32
N GLY A 319 -1.26 12.20 2.35
CA GLY A 319 -2.04 12.09 3.57
C GLY A 319 -1.99 10.72 4.25
N ALA A 320 -1.91 9.63 3.48
CA ALA A 320 -1.69 8.29 4.03
C ALA A 320 -0.34 8.16 4.75
N PHE A 321 0.74 8.69 4.15
CA PHE A 321 2.08 8.66 4.77
C PHE A 321 2.16 9.57 5.98
N ALA A 322 1.58 10.76 5.90
CA ALA A 322 1.52 11.69 7.02
C ALA A 322 0.80 11.07 8.22
N GLU A 323 -0.30 10.34 7.99
CA GLU A 323 -1.03 9.64 9.06
C GLU A 323 -0.22 8.46 9.63
N VAL A 324 0.40 7.63 8.78
CA VAL A 324 1.17 6.46 9.24
C VAL A 324 2.45 6.88 9.94
N LEU A 325 3.19 7.82 9.38
CA LEU A 325 4.44 8.31 9.94
C LEU A 325 4.22 9.16 11.21
N GLY A 326 3.18 10.01 11.22
CA GLY A 326 2.97 10.99 12.29
C GLY A 326 4.23 11.85 12.47
N ASP A 327 4.59 12.08 13.72
CA ASP A 327 5.80 12.85 14.08
C ASP A 327 7.07 11.98 14.14
N ALA A 328 6.99 10.72 13.71
CA ALA A 328 8.07 9.75 13.85
C ALA A 328 9.06 9.74 12.66
N GLY A 329 9.04 10.75 11.81
CA GLY A 329 9.97 10.88 10.67
C GLY A 329 9.95 12.28 10.08
N GLN A 330 10.58 12.43 8.92
CA GLN A 330 10.56 13.70 8.19
C GLN A 330 9.63 13.58 6.99
N THR A 331 8.77 14.57 6.81
CA THR A 331 7.96 14.70 5.59
C THR A 331 8.47 15.87 4.76
N PHE A 332 8.29 15.77 3.45
CA PHE A 332 8.56 16.84 2.50
C PHE A 332 7.33 17.05 1.59
N ARG A 333 7.19 18.25 1.03
CA ARG A 333 6.07 18.60 0.13
C ARG A 333 6.09 17.70 -1.11
N THR A 334 5.01 17.00 -1.35
CA THR A 334 4.88 16.08 -2.49
C THR A 334 5.18 16.78 -3.81
N GLY A 335 6.16 16.27 -4.56
CA GLY A 335 6.61 16.83 -5.84
C GLY A 335 7.70 17.91 -5.72
N ASP A 336 8.14 18.26 -4.52
CA ASP A 336 9.19 19.27 -4.29
C ASP A 336 10.55 18.60 -4.01
N SER A 337 11.40 18.57 -5.03
CA SER A 337 12.75 17.98 -4.92
C SER A 337 13.70 18.79 -4.05
N ALA A 338 13.48 20.10 -3.91
CA ALA A 338 14.31 20.96 -3.06
C ALA A 338 14.00 20.71 -1.58
N ASP A 339 12.71 20.58 -1.24
CA ASP A 339 12.30 20.21 0.11
C ASP A 339 12.75 18.78 0.45
N LEU A 340 12.63 17.81 -0.49
CA LEU A 340 13.17 16.46 -0.30
C LEU A 340 14.68 16.49 0.01
N ALA A 341 15.47 17.24 -0.76
CA ALA A 341 16.91 17.38 -0.52
C ALA A 341 17.19 17.98 0.88
N MET A 342 16.45 18.98 1.30
CA MET A 342 16.57 19.61 2.62
C MET A 342 16.25 18.61 3.75
N GLN A 343 15.18 17.83 3.64
CA GLN A 343 14.83 16.83 4.68
C GLN A 343 15.87 15.69 4.74
N ILE A 344 16.43 15.29 3.59
CA ILE A 344 17.55 14.35 3.57
C ILE A 344 18.75 14.93 4.32
N GLU A 345 19.17 16.17 4.04
CA GLU A 345 20.28 16.83 4.73
C GLU A 345 20.05 16.89 6.24
N ARG A 346 18.85 17.24 6.70
CA ARG A 346 18.51 17.28 8.13
C ARG A 346 18.75 15.93 8.82
N ILE A 347 18.35 14.82 8.19
CA ILE A 347 18.56 13.48 8.75
C ILE A 347 20.05 13.09 8.72
N LEU A 348 20.79 13.50 7.69
CA LEU A 348 22.22 13.18 7.58
C LEU A 348 23.08 14.01 8.54
N ASP A 349 22.71 15.27 8.76
CA ASP A 349 23.51 16.24 9.54
C ASP A 349 23.22 16.20 11.05
N ASP A 350 22.03 15.74 11.46
CA ASP A 350 21.61 15.61 12.85
C ASP A 350 21.41 14.14 13.28
N PRO A 351 22.47 13.48 13.79
CA PRO A 351 22.36 12.11 14.28
C PRO A 351 21.36 11.93 15.43
N ALA A 352 21.16 12.99 16.25
CA ALA A 352 20.20 12.92 17.36
C ALA A 352 18.76 12.94 16.83
N LEU A 353 18.46 13.77 15.85
CA LEU A 353 17.18 13.78 15.14
C LEU A 353 16.94 12.42 14.46
N SER A 354 17.93 11.93 13.72
CA SER A 354 17.85 10.63 13.05
C SER A 354 17.52 9.49 14.03
N GLN A 355 18.18 9.45 15.19
CA GLN A 355 17.93 8.45 16.22
C GLN A 355 16.54 8.61 16.87
N ARG A 356 16.11 9.84 17.17
CA ARG A 356 14.77 10.10 17.70
C ARG A 356 13.69 9.63 16.72
N CYS A 357 13.81 10.00 15.43
CA CYS A 357 12.88 9.56 14.39
C CYS A 357 12.82 8.02 14.30
N ALA A 358 13.96 7.35 14.26
CA ALA A 358 14.05 5.89 14.17
C ALA A 358 13.37 5.20 15.36
N SER A 359 13.64 5.64 16.58
CA SER A 359 13.05 5.07 17.81
C SER A 359 11.54 5.34 17.88
N ALA A 360 11.11 6.57 17.58
CA ALA A 360 9.68 6.93 17.57
C ALA A 360 8.92 6.16 16.48
N ALA A 361 9.52 5.96 15.30
CA ALA A 361 8.93 5.20 14.20
C ALA A 361 8.68 3.73 14.61
N HIS A 362 9.68 3.08 15.17
CA HIS A 362 9.57 1.71 15.65
C HIS A 362 8.47 1.57 16.72
N GLN A 363 8.51 2.43 17.75
CA GLN A 363 7.53 2.40 18.82
C GLN A 363 6.11 2.60 18.29
N ARG A 364 5.91 3.56 17.37
CA ARG A 364 4.60 3.83 16.78
C ARG A 364 4.02 2.61 16.07
N VAL A 365 4.82 1.84 15.34
CA VAL A 365 4.34 0.62 14.65
C VAL A 365 3.91 -0.43 15.66
N ILE A 366 4.71 -0.66 16.70
CA ILE A 366 4.39 -1.64 17.75
C ILE A 366 3.10 -1.24 18.49
N ASP A 367 2.89 0.05 18.72
CA ASP A 367 1.73 0.52 19.45
C ASP A 367 0.46 0.54 18.60
N VAL A 368 0.56 0.76 17.28
CA VAL A 368 -0.61 1.11 16.46
C VAL A 368 -0.85 0.13 15.31
N PHE A 369 0.20 -0.38 14.64
CA PHE A 369 0.09 -1.05 13.35
C PHE A 369 0.46 -2.54 13.41
N THR A 370 0.00 -3.26 14.44
CA THR A 370 0.25 -4.71 14.58
C THR A 370 -0.79 -5.54 13.83
N GLU A 371 -0.39 -6.72 13.32
CA GLU A 371 -1.33 -7.69 12.74
C GLU A 371 -2.47 -8.02 13.69
N GLU A 372 -2.20 -8.12 15.00
CA GLU A 372 -3.22 -8.45 16.00
C GLU A 372 -4.32 -7.37 16.05
N ARG A 373 -3.94 -6.08 16.08
CA ARG A 373 -4.91 -4.97 16.05
C ARG A 373 -5.74 -4.95 14.77
N MET A 374 -5.12 -5.23 13.63
CA MET A 374 -5.79 -5.36 12.34
C MET A 374 -6.82 -6.50 12.39
N ILE A 375 -6.40 -7.69 12.83
CA ILE A 375 -7.26 -8.88 12.91
C ILE A 375 -8.43 -8.64 13.88
N ASP A 376 -8.18 -8.04 15.05
CA ASP A 376 -9.21 -7.72 16.04
C ASP A 376 -10.21 -6.68 15.53
N GLY A 377 -9.71 -5.67 14.79
CA GLY A 377 -10.56 -4.66 14.15
C GLY A 377 -11.54 -5.28 13.17
N HIS A 378 -11.04 -6.16 12.29
CA HIS A 378 -11.87 -6.87 11.33
C HIS A 378 -12.83 -7.86 12.00
N ALA A 379 -12.35 -8.64 12.97
CA ALA A 379 -13.17 -9.62 13.70
C ALA A 379 -14.39 -8.96 14.36
N ARG A 380 -14.18 -7.83 15.06
CA ARG A 380 -15.28 -7.04 15.67
C ARG A 380 -16.32 -6.58 14.66
N ILE A 381 -15.91 -6.19 13.45
CA ILE A 381 -16.84 -5.80 12.38
C ILE A 381 -17.66 -7.00 11.94
N TYR A 382 -17.04 -8.15 11.70
CA TYR A 382 -17.75 -9.35 11.24
C TYR A 382 -18.74 -9.87 12.28
N GLU A 383 -18.34 -9.92 13.55
CA GLU A 383 -19.18 -10.35 14.65
C GLU A 383 -20.41 -9.44 14.88
N ARG A 384 -20.23 -8.13 14.69
CA ARG A 384 -21.36 -7.19 14.75
C ARG A 384 -22.34 -7.40 13.58
N LEU A 385 -21.88 -7.82 12.43
CA LEU A 385 -22.72 -8.07 11.24
C LEU A 385 -23.44 -9.41 11.31
N HIS A 386 -22.91 -10.38 12.05
CA HIS A 386 -23.50 -11.69 12.27
C HIS A 386 -23.29 -12.09 13.74
N PRO A 387 -24.14 -11.55 14.66
CA PRO A 387 -24.09 -11.94 16.06
C PRO A 387 -24.40 -13.43 16.21
N ALA A 388 -23.63 -14.10 17.06
CA ALA A 388 -23.74 -15.54 17.32
C ALA A 388 -25.08 -15.90 18.00
#